data_6b60adb04c194ac1338693b70dd45f1e
#
_entry.id   6b60adb04c194ac1338693b70dd45f1e
#
_cell.length_a   1.000
_cell.length_b   1.000
_cell.length_c   1.000
_cell.angle_alpha   90.00
_cell.angle_beta   90.00
_cell.angle_gamma   90.00
#
_symmetry.space_group_name_H-M   'P 1'
#
loop_
_entity.id
_entity.type
_entity.pdbx_description
1 polymer ?
#
loop_
_entity_poly.entity_id
_entity_poly.type
_entity_poly.pdbx_seq_one_letter_code
_entity_poly.pdbx_strand_id
1 'polypeptide(L)'
;MIGDELAKMIEPTIEGLGYELADLEVKLNERDGIVRIYIDKVPDGVGMEDCEAVSRQVSALLDVEDPIPGNYTLEVSSPGLDRRLTKLKHFERFLEEVVKIKLRFPQDGRRNFRGTLKAASAENIDIEVDGVMFELPLATIESARLVPTL
;
A
#
# COMPACT_ATOMS: atom_id res chain seq x y z
N MET A 1 15.64 -0.77 6.01
CA MET A 1 15.10 0.60 6.16
C MET A 1 14.02 0.59 7.22
N ILE A 2 13.86 1.69 7.91
CA ILE A 2 12.93 1.77 9.05
C ILE A 2 11.48 1.46 8.68
N GLY A 3 11.05 1.80 7.45
CA GLY A 3 9.71 1.49 6.98
C GLY A 3 9.45 -0.01 6.89
N ASP A 4 10.40 -0.77 6.40
CA ASP A 4 10.25 -2.22 6.26
C ASP A 4 10.24 -2.92 7.63
N GLU A 5 11.10 -2.47 8.53
CA GLU A 5 11.16 -3.02 9.90
C GLU A 5 9.88 -2.70 10.65
N LEU A 6 9.37 -1.48 10.48
CA LEU A 6 8.14 -1.05 11.12
C LEU A 6 6.95 -1.84 10.59
N ALA A 7 6.88 -2.08 9.28
CA ALA A 7 5.82 -2.88 8.68
C ALA A 7 5.81 -4.30 9.26
N LYS A 8 6.96 -4.92 9.38
CA LYS A 8 7.07 -6.27 9.97
C LYS A 8 6.63 -6.30 11.43
N MET A 9 6.86 -5.21 12.14
CA MET A 9 6.50 -5.11 13.56
C MET A 9 4.99 -4.95 13.75
N ILE A 10 4.35 -4.10 12.96
CA ILE A 10 2.94 -3.76 13.14
C ILE A 10 1.97 -4.66 12.40
N GLU A 11 2.39 -5.29 11.30
CA GLU A 11 1.49 -6.14 10.51
C GLU A 11 0.80 -7.26 11.30
N PRO A 12 1.53 -8.02 12.16
CA PRO A 12 0.86 -9.05 12.96
C PRO A 12 -0.23 -8.51 13.88
N THR A 13 -0.01 -7.32 14.45
CA THR A 13 -1.00 -6.68 15.32
C THR A 13 -2.25 -6.32 14.54
N ILE A 14 -2.07 -5.74 13.34
CA ILE A 14 -3.18 -5.34 12.47
C ILE A 14 -3.97 -6.57 12.00
N GLU A 15 -3.26 -7.63 11.57
CA GLU A 15 -3.90 -8.86 11.13
C GLU A 15 -4.62 -9.57 12.27
N GLY A 16 -4.07 -9.53 13.47
CA GLY A 16 -4.70 -10.10 14.68
C GLY A 16 -6.01 -9.43 15.04
N LEU A 17 -6.20 -8.18 14.64
CA LEU A 17 -7.45 -7.44 14.84
C LEU A 17 -8.47 -7.68 13.72
N GLY A 18 -8.09 -8.42 12.68
CA GLY A 18 -8.98 -8.75 11.58
C GLY A 18 -8.86 -7.82 10.37
N TYR A 19 -7.80 -7.02 10.32
CA TYR A 19 -7.56 -6.08 9.21
C TYR A 19 -6.31 -6.45 8.44
N GLU A 20 -6.18 -5.86 7.27
CA GLU A 20 -5.02 -6.01 6.40
C GLU A 20 -4.22 -4.71 6.41
N LEU A 21 -2.90 -4.81 6.51
CA LEU A 21 -2.03 -3.66 6.30
C LEU A 21 -1.93 -3.43 4.80
N ALA A 22 -2.63 -2.42 4.30
CA ALA A 22 -2.66 -2.13 2.87
C ALA A 22 -1.44 -1.35 2.41
N ASP A 23 -1.00 -0.39 3.21
CA ASP A 23 0.19 0.41 2.90
C ASP A 23 0.70 1.10 4.17
N LEU A 24 1.95 1.54 4.12
CA LEU A 24 2.60 2.23 5.22
C LEU A 24 3.47 3.35 4.65
N GLU A 25 3.27 4.56 5.15
CA GLU A 25 4.11 5.70 4.82
C GLU A 25 4.83 6.17 6.09
N VAL A 26 6.14 6.31 6.01
CA VAL A 26 6.94 6.81 7.14
C VAL A 26 7.75 8.00 6.63
N LYS A 27 7.49 9.17 7.22
CA LYS A 27 8.24 10.39 6.92
C LYS A 27 8.81 10.92 8.22
N LEU A 28 10.11 10.79 8.40
CA LEU A 28 10.79 11.24 9.60
C LEU A 28 11.65 12.46 9.28
N ASN A 29 11.60 13.46 10.16
CA ASN A 29 12.50 14.61 10.10
C ASN A 29 13.00 14.93 11.50
N GLU A 30 13.82 15.95 11.65
CA GLU A 30 14.49 16.26 12.91
C GLU A 30 13.53 16.67 14.03
N ARG A 31 12.37 17.22 13.70
CA ARG A 31 11.41 17.73 14.69
C ARG A 31 10.20 16.86 14.87
N ASP A 32 9.56 16.50 13.77
CA ASP A 32 8.32 15.77 13.77
C ASP A 32 8.34 14.69 12.70
N GLY A 33 7.81 13.52 13.02
CA GLY A 33 7.64 12.47 12.05
C GLY A 33 6.17 12.19 11.82
N ILE A 34 5.87 11.53 10.73
CA ILE A 34 4.52 11.03 10.44
C ILE A 34 4.64 9.56 10.09
N VAL A 35 3.86 8.74 10.78
CA VAL A 35 3.65 7.33 10.45
C VAL A 35 2.21 7.19 10.04
N ARG A 36 1.98 6.92 8.77
CA ARG A 36 0.63 6.79 8.24
C ARG A 36 0.39 5.35 7.81
N ILE A 37 -0.61 4.74 8.41
CA ILE A 37 -0.96 3.34 8.20
C ILE A 37 -2.29 3.28 7.45
N TYR A 38 -2.31 2.52 6.35
CA TYR A 38 -3.54 2.27 5.60
C TYR A 38 -3.98 0.85 5.86
N ILE A 39 -5.17 0.68 6.38
CA ILE A 39 -5.75 -0.63 6.69
C ILE A 39 -6.96 -0.88 5.80
N ASP A 40 -7.24 -2.17 5.55
CA ASP A 40 -8.39 -2.56 4.77
C ASP A 40 -9.01 -3.84 5.36
N LYS A 41 -10.24 -4.10 4.98
CA LYS A 41 -10.94 -5.32 5.38
C LYS A 41 -11.91 -5.68 4.25
N VAL A 42 -11.62 -6.75 3.56
CA VAL A 42 -12.41 -7.18 2.39
C VAL A 42 -13.41 -8.25 2.84
N PRO A 43 -14.65 -8.20 2.38
CA PRO A 43 -15.28 -7.21 1.47
C PRO A 43 -15.88 -6.00 2.20
N ASP A 44 -15.89 -5.99 3.52
CA ASP A 44 -16.69 -5.07 4.33
C ASP A 44 -16.23 -3.62 4.32
N GLY A 45 -14.94 -3.39 4.05
CA GLY A 45 -14.37 -2.06 4.14
C GLY A 45 -14.03 -1.67 5.58
N VAL A 46 -13.54 -0.45 5.76
CA VAL A 46 -13.04 0.06 7.04
C VAL A 46 -13.69 1.41 7.34
N GLY A 47 -14.26 1.52 8.53
CA GLY A 47 -14.82 2.76 9.02
C GLY A 47 -13.90 3.47 10.01
N MET A 48 -14.35 4.62 10.51
CA MET A 48 -13.60 5.43 11.47
C MET A 48 -13.32 4.67 12.77
N GLU A 49 -14.28 3.90 13.26
CA GLU A 49 -14.12 3.13 14.49
C GLU A 49 -13.03 2.07 14.35
N ASP A 50 -12.92 1.48 13.17
CA ASP A 50 -11.88 0.49 12.88
C ASP A 50 -10.50 1.14 12.91
N CYS A 51 -10.37 2.32 12.32
CA CYS A 51 -9.12 3.07 12.33
C CYS A 51 -8.71 3.46 13.75
N GLU A 52 -9.67 3.85 14.59
CA GLU A 52 -9.40 4.18 15.99
C GLU A 52 -8.92 2.96 16.78
N ALA A 53 -9.55 1.80 16.57
CA ALA A 53 -9.16 0.57 17.25
C ALA A 53 -7.73 0.16 16.88
N VAL A 54 -7.40 0.20 15.60
CA VAL A 54 -6.04 -0.11 15.13
C VAL A 54 -5.05 0.92 15.65
N SER A 55 -5.40 2.20 15.64
CA SER A 55 -4.54 3.27 16.13
C SER A 55 -4.17 3.05 17.60
N ARG A 56 -5.12 2.70 18.45
CA ARG A 56 -4.86 2.44 19.87
C ARG A 56 -3.90 1.28 20.07
N GLN A 57 -4.12 0.17 19.35
CA GLN A 57 -3.29 -1.02 19.50
C GLN A 57 -1.87 -0.80 18.96
N VAL A 58 -1.74 -0.15 17.81
CA VAL A 58 -0.44 0.15 17.23
C VAL A 58 0.30 1.17 18.08
N SER A 59 -0.39 2.18 18.59
CA SER A 59 0.22 3.18 19.47
C SER A 59 0.80 2.52 20.72
N ALA A 60 0.08 1.60 21.34
CA ALA A 60 0.57 0.87 22.50
C ALA A 60 1.81 0.03 22.14
N LEU A 61 1.79 -0.64 21.01
CA LEU A 61 2.93 -1.43 20.54
C LEU A 61 4.17 -0.55 20.31
N LEU A 62 3.99 0.59 19.67
CA LEU A 62 5.10 1.50 19.39
C LEU A 62 5.65 2.14 20.67
N ASP A 63 4.82 2.35 21.68
CA ASP A 63 5.29 2.87 22.97
C ASP A 63 6.19 1.85 23.67
N VAL A 64 5.83 0.56 23.60
CA VAL A 64 6.62 -0.51 24.22
C VAL A 64 7.92 -0.77 23.47
N GLU A 65 7.85 -0.89 22.15
CA GLU A 65 9.02 -1.24 21.32
C GLU A 65 9.91 -0.04 20.99
N ASP A 66 9.35 1.15 21.00
CA ASP A 66 10.06 2.41 20.74
C ASP A 66 11.00 2.36 19.54
N PRO A 67 10.51 1.98 18.35
CA PRO A 67 11.37 1.81 17.17
C PRO A 67 11.71 3.11 16.46
N ILE A 68 10.99 4.19 16.74
CA ILE A 68 11.11 5.45 16.03
C ILE A 68 11.83 6.49 16.90
N PRO A 69 13.00 7.00 16.45
CA PRO A 69 13.68 8.04 17.20
C PRO A 69 12.93 9.38 17.06
N GLY A 70 12.77 10.07 18.19
CA GLY A 70 12.12 11.38 18.23
C GLY A 70 10.61 11.31 18.23
N ASN A 71 10.00 12.46 18.01
CA ASN A 71 8.54 12.58 18.03
C ASN A 71 7.92 12.23 16.68
N TYR A 72 6.74 11.67 16.71
CA TYR A 72 6.00 11.35 15.51
C TYR A 72 4.50 11.42 15.76
N THR A 73 3.74 11.57 14.68
CA THR A 73 2.29 11.50 14.70
C THR A 73 1.87 10.21 14.01
N LEU A 74 1.00 9.44 14.66
CA LEU A 74 0.46 8.22 14.09
C LEU A 74 -0.91 8.51 13.48
N GLU A 75 -1.07 8.17 12.20
CA GLU A 75 -2.34 8.28 11.51
C GLU A 75 -2.74 6.92 10.96
N VAL A 76 -3.99 6.53 11.14
CA VAL A 76 -4.53 5.30 10.57
C VAL A 76 -5.73 5.66 9.71
N SER A 77 -5.74 5.14 8.49
CA SER A 77 -6.75 5.49 7.50
C SER A 77 -7.11 4.27 6.65
N SER A 78 -8.14 4.40 5.84
CA SER A 78 -8.44 3.43 4.79
C SER A 78 -7.84 3.91 3.47
N PRO A 79 -7.61 3.00 2.49
CA PRO A 79 -7.03 3.39 1.21
C PRO A 79 -7.86 4.38 0.40
N GLY A 80 -9.17 4.38 0.56
CA GLY A 80 -10.04 5.27 -0.20
C GLY A 80 -10.20 4.85 -1.65
N LEU A 81 -10.57 5.80 -2.52
CA LEU A 81 -10.84 5.52 -3.93
C LEU A 81 -9.55 5.33 -4.76
N ASP A 82 -8.51 6.07 -4.44
CA ASP A 82 -7.23 6.00 -5.15
C ASP A 82 -6.29 5.07 -4.40
N ARG A 83 -6.65 3.80 -4.36
CA ARG A 83 -5.96 2.80 -3.56
C ARG A 83 -4.61 2.41 -4.14
N ARG A 84 -3.59 2.37 -3.29
CA ARG A 84 -2.27 1.85 -3.64
C ARG A 84 -2.25 0.33 -3.65
N LEU A 85 -1.57 -0.24 -4.63
CA LEU A 85 -1.38 -1.67 -4.76
C LEU A 85 0.09 -1.97 -4.46
N THR A 86 0.34 -2.64 -3.33
CA THR A 86 1.70 -2.85 -2.83
C THR A 86 2.11 -4.32 -2.74
N LYS A 87 1.15 -5.24 -2.86
CA LYS A 87 1.40 -6.68 -2.73
C LYS A 87 0.74 -7.42 -3.88
N LEU A 88 1.28 -8.59 -4.21
CA LEU A 88 0.71 -9.44 -5.26
C LEU A 88 -0.79 -9.67 -5.06
N LYS A 89 -1.22 -9.94 -3.82
CA LYS A 89 -2.64 -10.18 -3.54
C LYS A 89 -3.52 -8.97 -3.87
N HIS A 90 -2.96 -7.75 -3.81
CA HIS A 90 -3.69 -6.54 -4.20
C HIS A 90 -3.92 -6.54 -5.71
N PHE A 91 -2.91 -6.86 -6.50
CA PHE A 91 -3.06 -6.94 -7.95
C PHE A 91 -4.04 -8.03 -8.35
N GLU A 92 -3.97 -9.20 -7.73
CA GLU A 92 -4.89 -10.30 -8.00
C GLU A 92 -6.34 -9.93 -7.69
N ARG A 93 -6.55 -9.15 -6.63
CA ARG A 93 -7.89 -8.70 -6.22
C ARG A 93 -8.54 -7.77 -7.24
N PHE A 94 -7.73 -6.97 -7.92
CA PHE A 94 -8.22 -5.93 -8.83
C PHE A 94 -7.96 -6.22 -10.31
N LEU A 95 -7.92 -7.49 -10.69
CA LEU A 95 -7.86 -7.86 -12.08
C LEU A 95 -9.07 -7.29 -12.83
N GLU A 96 -8.85 -6.87 -14.09
CA GLU A 96 -9.82 -6.21 -14.97
C GLU A 96 -10.15 -4.76 -14.59
N GLU A 97 -9.52 -4.24 -13.55
CA GLU A 97 -9.66 -2.83 -13.18
C GLU A 97 -8.57 -1.98 -13.79
N VAL A 98 -8.84 -0.68 -13.93
CA VAL A 98 -7.87 0.27 -14.46
C VAL A 98 -6.89 0.67 -13.36
N VAL A 99 -5.59 0.59 -13.66
CA VAL A 99 -4.53 0.94 -12.72
C VAL A 99 -3.56 1.93 -13.34
N LYS A 100 -2.89 2.70 -12.50
CA LYS A 100 -1.78 3.57 -12.88
C LYS A 100 -0.50 2.98 -12.29
N ILE A 101 0.48 2.76 -13.14
CA ILE A 101 1.77 2.18 -12.74
C ILE A 101 2.87 3.18 -13.04
N LYS A 102 3.79 3.36 -12.10
CA LYS A 102 5.00 4.13 -12.31
C LYS A 102 6.19 3.21 -12.06
N LEU A 103 7.07 3.10 -13.05
CA LEU A 103 8.26 2.27 -12.96
C LEU A 103 9.44 3.06 -12.41
N ARG A 104 10.38 2.36 -11.77
CA ARG A 104 11.65 2.93 -11.29
C ARG A 104 12.55 3.29 -12.45
N PHE A 105 12.51 2.49 -13.51
CA PHE A 105 13.31 2.66 -14.71
C PHE A 105 12.41 2.60 -15.95
N PRO A 106 12.73 3.37 -17.01
CA PRO A 106 11.94 3.29 -18.23
C PRO A 106 11.96 1.90 -18.86
N GLN A 107 10.80 1.46 -19.34
CA GLN A 107 10.67 0.27 -20.16
C GLN A 107 10.14 0.72 -21.51
N ASP A 108 10.86 0.41 -22.59
CA ASP A 108 10.54 0.89 -23.93
C ASP A 108 10.38 2.42 -23.97
N GLY A 109 11.23 3.12 -23.20
CA GLY A 109 11.22 4.58 -23.13
C GLY A 109 10.11 5.18 -22.28
N ARG A 110 9.38 4.36 -21.52
CA ARG A 110 8.17 4.77 -20.81
C ARG A 110 8.21 4.33 -19.33
N ARG A 111 7.93 5.26 -18.43
CA ARG A 111 7.86 4.96 -17.00
C ARG A 111 6.43 4.91 -16.49
N ASN A 112 5.50 5.60 -17.12
CA ASN A 112 4.12 5.71 -16.66
C ASN A 112 3.18 4.93 -17.56
N PHE A 113 2.39 4.06 -16.94
CA PHE A 113 1.39 3.26 -17.65
C PHE A 113 0.05 3.45 -16.98
N ARG A 114 -1.00 3.57 -17.79
CA ARG A 114 -2.37 3.58 -17.30
C ARG A 114 -3.17 2.65 -18.21
N GLY A 115 -3.70 1.60 -17.65
CA GLY A 115 -4.45 0.63 -18.42
C GLY A 115 -5.14 -0.40 -17.55
N THR A 116 -5.72 -1.40 -18.18
CA THR A 116 -6.46 -2.46 -17.50
C THR A 116 -5.50 -3.56 -17.06
N LEU A 117 -5.57 -3.92 -15.77
CA LEU A 117 -4.77 -5.01 -15.22
C LEU A 117 -5.35 -6.35 -15.67
N LYS A 118 -4.63 -7.09 -16.48
CA LYS A 118 -5.12 -8.35 -17.08
C LYS A 118 -4.66 -9.59 -16.36
N ALA A 119 -3.45 -9.58 -15.80
CA ALA A 119 -2.91 -10.72 -15.08
C ALA A 119 -1.90 -10.26 -14.05
N ALA A 120 -1.68 -11.07 -13.03
CA ALA A 120 -0.68 -10.81 -12.01
C ALA A 120 -0.06 -12.13 -11.56
N SER A 121 1.26 -12.13 -11.39
CA SER A 121 2.01 -13.27 -10.87
C SER A 121 3.04 -12.76 -9.87
N ALA A 122 3.76 -13.67 -9.23
CA ALA A 122 4.79 -13.29 -8.26
C ALA A 122 5.92 -12.48 -8.89
N GLU A 123 6.10 -12.54 -10.21
CA GLU A 123 7.19 -11.87 -10.90
C GLU A 123 6.75 -10.65 -11.71
N ASN A 124 5.58 -10.73 -12.35
CA ASN A 124 5.14 -9.73 -13.33
C ASN A 124 3.66 -9.45 -13.22
N ILE A 125 3.27 -8.28 -13.73
CA ILE A 125 1.87 -7.98 -14.03
C ILE A 125 1.74 -7.70 -15.53
N ASP A 126 0.57 -8.03 -16.09
CA ASP A 126 0.25 -7.72 -17.48
C ASP A 126 -0.81 -6.63 -17.49
N ILE A 127 -0.53 -5.56 -18.22
CA ILE A 127 -1.43 -4.40 -18.32
C ILE A 127 -1.72 -4.13 -19.78
N GLU A 128 -3.00 -3.91 -20.12
CA GLU A 128 -3.41 -3.56 -21.48
C GLU A 128 -3.61 -2.05 -21.57
N VAL A 129 -2.84 -1.43 -22.46
CA VAL A 129 -2.89 0.01 -22.73
C VAL A 129 -3.18 0.21 -24.21
N ASP A 130 -4.34 0.80 -24.52
CA ASP A 130 -4.76 1.07 -25.91
C ASP A 130 -4.68 -0.15 -26.82
N GLY A 131 -5.10 -1.31 -26.30
CA GLY A 131 -5.10 -2.56 -27.05
C GLY A 131 -3.76 -3.27 -27.13
N VAL A 132 -2.73 -2.74 -26.50
CA VAL A 132 -1.39 -3.34 -26.47
C VAL A 132 -1.10 -3.88 -25.09
N MET A 133 -0.62 -5.12 -25.03
CA MET A 133 -0.28 -5.77 -23.76
C MET A 133 1.18 -5.47 -23.37
N PHE A 134 1.37 -5.03 -22.13
CA PHE A 134 2.70 -4.81 -21.55
C PHE A 134 2.90 -5.72 -20.35
N GLU A 135 4.05 -6.39 -20.30
CA GLU A 135 4.45 -7.17 -19.12
C GLU A 135 5.42 -6.33 -18.31
N LEU A 136 5.03 -6.06 -17.06
CA LEU A 136 5.81 -5.21 -16.17
C LEU A 136 6.33 -6.03 -14.99
N PRO A 137 7.66 -6.12 -14.80
CA PRO A 137 8.21 -6.82 -13.64
C PRO A 137 7.86 -6.09 -12.35
N LEU A 138 7.37 -6.82 -11.36
CA LEU A 138 7.01 -6.23 -10.07
C LEU A 138 8.19 -5.51 -9.41
N ALA A 139 9.40 -6.05 -9.59
CA ALA A 139 10.60 -5.46 -9.00
C ALA A 139 10.91 -4.05 -9.54
N THR A 140 10.41 -3.71 -10.73
CA THR A 140 10.65 -2.41 -11.34
C THR A 140 9.54 -1.39 -11.05
N ILE A 141 8.48 -1.79 -10.37
CA ILE A 141 7.37 -0.90 -10.06
C ILE A 141 7.72 -0.03 -8.85
N GLU A 142 7.70 1.29 -9.05
CA GLU A 142 7.88 2.25 -7.98
C GLU A 142 6.57 2.48 -7.23
N SER A 143 5.48 2.63 -7.98
CA SER A 143 4.15 2.79 -7.39
C SER A 143 3.07 2.26 -8.32
N ALA A 144 1.98 1.81 -7.71
CA ALA A 144 0.80 1.33 -8.44
C ALA A 144 -0.43 1.78 -7.67
N ARG A 145 -1.44 2.30 -8.39
CA ARG A 145 -2.69 2.77 -7.80
C ARG A 145 -3.87 2.33 -8.63
N LEU A 146 -4.96 2.02 -7.93
CA LEU A 146 -6.24 1.75 -8.57
C LEU A 146 -6.84 3.07 -9.04
N VAL A 147 -7.30 3.12 -10.29
CA VAL A 147 -8.01 4.29 -10.80
C VAL A 147 -9.51 4.05 -10.60
N PRO A 148 -10.18 4.91 -9.81
CA PRO A 148 -11.61 4.71 -9.59
C PRO A 148 -12.41 4.89 -10.86
N THR A 149 -13.39 4.00 -11.07
CA THR A 149 -14.36 4.11 -12.16
C THR A 149 -15.62 4.75 -11.58
N LEU A 150 -15.98 5.87 -12.15
CA LEU A 150 -17.18 6.59 -11.75
C LEU A 150 -18.36 6.29 -12.68
#